data_7d67a2c2a633003df05bbaa24caa4f8a
#
_entry.id   7d67a2c2a633003df05bbaa24caa4f8a
#
_cell.length_a   1.000
_cell.length_b   1.000
_cell.length_c   1.000
_cell.angle_alpha   90.00
_cell.angle_beta   90.00
_cell.angle_gamma   90.00
#
_symmetry.space_group_name_H-M   'P 1'
#
loop_
_entity.id
_entity.type
_entity.pdbx_description
1 polymer ?
#
loop_
_entity_poly.entity_id
_entity_poly.type
_entity_poly.pdbx_seq_one_letter_code
_entity_poly.pdbx_strand_id
1 'polypeptide(L)'
;MVKFPISTELLIFDLEAYVPKDDRKRKTGPSLAVNPFKEGHTLLGGVFHLSRPRLGEVLSKPDFEHHWVWDEGDEAEVISSIYQIFSGMRKRAALKKQHHADPVVSGVGISMFDMPCILSKCLAYEVDSADEIYETICKCRVVDMAVAGIGFIPSNSPILYPRTHNALADLFMPERDKKPTGKVVWEMADEKDYKGISERCEGEVCEMVTLAKRMLEKSQVAE
;
A
#
# COMPACT_ATOMS: atom_id res chain seq x y z
N MET A 1 -4.41 -13.80 34.15
CA MET A 1 -4.39 -13.64 32.68
C MET A 1 -3.09 -12.95 32.33
N VAL A 2 -2.17 -13.63 31.67
CA VAL A 2 -0.87 -13.04 31.30
C VAL A 2 -1.15 -12.13 30.09
N LYS A 3 -1.03 -10.83 30.28
CA LYS A 3 -1.10 -9.87 29.17
C LYS A 3 0.26 -9.93 28.44
N PHE A 4 0.28 -10.58 27.30
CA PHE A 4 1.42 -10.53 26.41
C PHE A 4 1.35 -9.24 25.59
N PRO A 5 2.30 -8.31 25.69
CA PRO A 5 2.36 -7.17 24.79
C PRO A 5 2.75 -7.67 23.41
N ILE A 6 1.77 -7.83 22.54
CA ILE A 6 2.00 -8.16 21.12
C ILE A 6 2.44 -6.86 20.46
N SER A 7 3.67 -6.83 19.95
CA SER A 7 4.11 -5.78 19.04
C SER A 7 4.18 -6.36 17.62
N THR A 8 3.62 -5.67 16.68
CA THR A 8 3.75 -6.02 15.27
C THR A 8 4.49 -4.92 14.50
N GLU A 9 5.09 -5.29 13.37
CA GLU A 9 5.53 -4.33 12.37
C GLU A 9 4.33 -4.07 11.46
N LEU A 10 3.96 -2.81 11.28
CA LEU A 10 2.88 -2.38 10.38
C LEU A 10 3.45 -1.45 9.33
N LEU A 11 3.33 -1.85 8.06
CA LEU A 11 3.67 -1.05 6.90
C LEU A 11 2.39 -0.57 6.23
N ILE A 12 2.21 0.75 6.13
CA ILE A 12 1.17 1.37 5.31
C ILE A 12 1.87 2.00 4.12
N PHE A 13 1.44 1.68 2.91
CA PHE A 13 2.13 2.13 1.71
C PHE A 13 1.19 2.25 0.52
N ASP A 14 1.66 2.96 -0.49
CA ASP A 14 1.04 3.13 -1.80
C ASP A 14 2.10 3.14 -2.89
N LEU A 15 1.80 2.56 -4.04
CA LEU A 15 2.68 2.48 -5.20
C LEU A 15 2.09 3.24 -6.37
N GLU A 16 2.97 3.91 -7.11
CA GLU A 16 2.60 4.55 -8.36
C GLU A 16 3.27 3.87 -9.55
N ALA A 17 2.49 3.69 -10.60
CA ALA A 17 2.97 3.03 -11.80
C ALA A 17 2.60 3.81 -13.06
N TYR A 18 3.45 3.71 -14.06
CA TYR A 18 3.27 4.32 -15.38
C TYR A 18 2.63 3.35 -16.36
N VAL A 19 1.72 3.88 -17.17
CA VAL A 19 1.12 3.18 -18.31
C VAL A 19 1.37 3.98 -19.58
N PRO A 20 1.96 3.38 -20.64
CA PRO A 20 2.19 4.04 -21.93
C PRO A 20 0.92 4.59 -22.54
N LYS A 21 1.02 5.71 -23.29
CA LYS A 21 -0.13 6.43 -23.88
C LYS A 21 -1.04 5.52 -24.70
N ASP A 22 -0.49 4.60 -25.46
CA ASP A 22 -1.25 3.70 -26.34
C ASP A 22 -2.11 2.70 -25.55
N ASP A 23 -1.70 2.37 -24.33
CA ASP A 23 -2.40 1.44 -23.46
C ASP A 23 -3.48 2.10 -22.57
N ARG A 24 -3.45 3.42 -22.42
CA ARG A 24 -4.43 4.19 -21.61
C ARG A 24 -5.84 4.17 -22.18
N LYS A 25 -5.99 3.89 -23.49
CA LYS A 25 -7.28 3.82 -24.19
C LYS A 25 -8.09 2.56 -23.87
N ARG A 26 -7.54 1.60 -23.16
CA ARG A 26 -8.29 0.43 -22.70
C ARG A 26 -9.49 0.90 -21.88
N LYS A 27 -10.71 0.55 -22.33
CA LYS A 27 -11.90 0.68 -21.51
C LYS A 27 -11.66 -0.16 -20.27
N THR A 28 -11.29 0.50 -19.20
CA THR A 28 -11.08 -0.12 -17.91
C THR A 28 -12.44 -0.53 -17.37
N GLY A 29 -12.74 -1.82 -17.48
CA GLY A 29 -13.67 -2.45 -16.58
C GLY A 29 -13.12 -2.41 -15.14
N PRO A 30 -13.55 -3.28 -14.24
CA PRO A 30 -12.99 -3.37 -12.88
C PRO A 30 -11.51 -3.81 -12.84
N SER A 31 -10.90 -4.11 -13.98
CA SER A 31 -9.48 -4.47 -14.08
C SER A 31 -8.59 -3.23 -14.06
N LEU A 32 -7.53 -3.30 -13.29
CA LEU A 32 -6.49 -2.29 -13.27
C LEU A 32 -5.89 -2.10 -14.67
N ALA A 33 -5.63 -0.84 -15.03
CA ALA A 33 -4.99 -0.52 -16.31
C ALA A 33 -3.52 -0.97 -16.35
N VAL A 34 -2.88 -1.00 -15.19
CA VAL A 34 -1.49 -1.44 -15.05
C VAL A 34 -1.40 -2.96 -15.09
N ASN A 35 -0.43 -3.46 -15.85
CA ASN A 35 -0.07 -4.87 -15.85
C ASN A 35 1.45 -4.98 -15.66
N PRO A 36 1.95 -5.48 -14.52
CA PRO A 36 3.38 -5.52 -14.22
C PRO A 36 4.21 -6.39 -15.17
N PHE A 37 3.56 -7.24 -15.95
CA PHE A 37 4.22 -8.11 -16.94
C PHE A 37 4.21 -7.52 -18.37
N LYS A 38 3.53 -6.41 -18.58
CA LYS A 38 3.42 -5.80 -19.90
C LYS A 38 4.58 -4.86 -20.15
N GLU A 39 5.22 -4.97 -21.32
CA GLU A 39 6.28 -4.08 -21.76
C GLU A 39 5.83 -2.60 -21.69
N GLY A 40 6.70 -1.74 -21.17
CA GLY A 40 6.44 -0.31 -20.98
C GLY A 40 5.59 0.05 -19.76
N HIS A 41 4.97 -0.93 -19.08
CA HIS A 41 4.33 -0.70 -17.79
C HIS A 41 5.38 -0.76 -16.69
N THR A 42 5.66 0.38 -16.08
CA THR A 42 6.77 0.54 -15.14
C THR A 42 6.25 0.93 -13.77
N LEU A 43 6.75 0.30 -12.73
CA LEU A 43 6.59 0.81 -11.38
C LEU A 43 7.48 2.04 -11.22
N LEU A 44 6.88 3.18 -10.91
CA LEU A 44 7.63 4.41 -10.67
C LEU A 44 8.24 4.45 -9.27
N GLY A 45 7.63 3.76 -8.33
CA GLY A 45 8.02 3.74 -6.94
C GLY A 45 6.84 3.86 -5.99
N GLY A 46 7.10 4.36 -4.79
CA GLY A 46 6.07 4.52 -3.78
C GLY A 46 6.54 5.20 -2.50
N VAL A 47 5.58 5.37 -1.60
CA VAL A 47 5.78 5.94 -0.27
C VAL A 47 5.38 4.93 0.79
N PHE A 48 6.20 4.81 1.81
CA PHE A 48 6.10 3.78 2.84
C PHE A 48 6.11 4.41 4.23
N HIS A 49 5.16 4.02 5.08
CA HIS A 49 5.12 4.39 6.48
C HIS A 49 5.23 3.13 7.34
N LEU A 50 6.42 2.92 7.91
CA LEU A 50 6.66 1.81 8.83
C LEU A 50 6.41 2.26 10.27
N SER A 51 5.52 1.57 10.95
CA SER A 51 5.25 1.80 12.36
C SER A 51 5.31 0.50 13.15
N ARG A 52 5.43 0.63 14.48
CA ARG A 52 5.43 -0.50 15.41
C ARG A 52 4.37 -0.29 16.47
N PRO A 53 3.09 -0.23 16.07
CA PRO A 53 2.03 0.00 17.03
C PRO A 53 1.97 -1.18 17.99
N ARG A 54 1.82 -0.87 19.28
CA ARG A 54 1.34 -1.85 20.25
C ARG A 54 -0.18 -1.96 20.06
N LEU A 55 -0.72 -3.13 20.36
CA LEU A 55 -2.16 -3.32 20.31
C LEU A 55 -2.86 -2.25 21.18
N GLY A 56 -3.67 -1.39 20.59
CA GLY A 56 -4.36 -0.30 21.29
C GLY A 56 -3.62 1.04 21.37
N GLU A 57 -2.39 1.14 20.85
CA GLU A 57 -1.72 2.45 20.71
C GLU A 57 -2.14 3.14 19.40
N VAL A 58 -2.29 4.46 19.50
CA VAL A 58 -2.52 5.30 18.31
C VAL A 58 -1.26 5.29 17.45
N LEU A 59 -1.43 5.12 16.13
CA LEU A 59 -0.32 5.22 15.19
C LEU A 59 0.42 6.54 15.38
N SER A 60 1.73 6.49 15.49
CA SER A 60 2.59 7.65 15.64
C SER A 60 2.44 8.65 14.49
N LYS A 61 3.02 9.84 14.64
CA LYS A 61 3.13 10.78 13.52
C LYS A 61 3.82 10.08 12.35
N PRO A 62 3.28 10.15 11.14
CA PRO A 62 3.88 9.50 9.98
C PRO A 62 5.32 9.98 9.76
N ASP A 63 6.21 9.03 9.57
CA ASP A 63 7.55 9.20 9.03
C ASP A 63 7.58 8.40 7.73
N PHE A 64 7.95 9.03 6.63
CA PHE A 64 7.81 8.47 5.30
C PHE A 64 9.17 8.12 4.71
N GLU A 65 9.26 6.91 4.18
CA GLU A 65 10.36 6.44 3.35
C GLU A 65 9.89 6.47 1.89
N HIS A 66 10.71 7.01 1.00
CA HIS A 66 10.39 7.23 -0.40
C HIS A 66 11.36 6.44 -1.27
N HIS A 67 10.83 5.72 -2.25
CA HIS A 67 11.62 4.97 -3.23
C HIS A 67 11.10 5.24 -4.63
N TRP A 68 11.89 5.92 -5.45
CA TRP A 68 11.49 6.37 -6.78
C TRP A 68 12.55 6.11 -7.84
N VAL A 69 12.12 5.75 -9.06
CA VAL A 69 13.03 5.50 -10.19
C VAL A 69 13.92 6.68 -10.56
N TRP A 70 13.47 7.90 -10.31
CA TRP A 70 14.27 9.12 -10.58
C TRP A 70 15.30 9.43 -9.50
N ASP A 71 15.21 8.83 -8.34
CA ASP A 71 16.17 8.98 -7.23
C ASP A 71 17.16 7.79 -7.20
N GLU A 72 16.69 6.58 -7.51
CA GLU A 72 17.46 5.34 -7.39
C GLU A 72 18.08 4.87 -8.72
N GLY A 73 17.57 5.37 -9.85
CA GLY A 73 18.12 5.11 -11.17
C GLY A 73 17.21 4.30 -12.09
N ASP A 74 16.66 3.17 -11.64
CA ASP A 74 15.75 2.36 -12.44
C ASP A 74 14.74 1.57 -11.60
N GLU A 75 13.85 0.83 -12.27
CA GLU A 75 12.82 0.04 -11.62
C GLU A 75 13.41 -1.12 -10.79
N ALA A 76 14.54 -1.71 -11.22
CA ALA A 76 15.14 -2.85 -10.51
C ALA A 76 15.71 -2.42 -9.15
N GLU A 77 16.36 -1.27 -9.10
CA GLU A 77 16.87 -0.70 -7.85
C GLU A 77 15.73 -0.35 -6.90
N VAL A 78 14.66 0.29 -7.39
CA VAL A 78 13.46 0.59 -6.59
C VAL A 78 12.84 -0.69 -6.02
N ILE A 79 12.69 -1.74 -6.83
CA ILE A 79 12.15 -3.02 -6.37
C ILE A 79 13.07 -3.67 -5.33
N SER A 80 14.38 -3.55 -5.50
CA SER A 80 15.35 -4.04 -4.51
C SER A 80 15.20 -3.30 -3.18
N SER A 81 15.09 -1.98 -3.21
CA SER A 81 14.87 -1.14 -2.01
C SER A 81 13.55 -1.49 -1.31
N ILE A 82 12.46 -1.62 -2.06
CA ILE A 82 11.17 -2.05 -1.53
C ILE A 82 11.29 -3.45 -0.88
N TYR A 83 11.94 -4.41 -1.55
CA TYR A 83 12.17 -5.73 -0.99
C TYR A 83 12.95 -5.68 0.34
N GLN A 84 13.92 -4.77 0.48
CA GLN A 84 14.66 -4.59 1.74
C GLN A 84 13.78 -4.11 2.89
N ILE A 85 12.74 -3.30 2.65
CA ILE A 85 11.77 -2.92 3.67
C ILE A 85 11.09 -4.18 4.21
N PHE A 86 10.55 -5.04 3.35
CA PHE A 86 9.85 -6.28 3.73
C PHE A 86 10.80 -7.27 4.42
N SER A 87 12.00 -7.47 3.88
CA SER A 87 13.03 -8.31 4.48
C SER A 87 13.43 -7.82 5.87
N GLY A 88 13.57 -6.50 6.04
CA GLY A 88 13.84 -5.87 7.33
C GLY A 88 12.74 -6.13 8.36
N MET A 89 11.46 -6.00 7.96
CA MET A 89 10.32 -6.30 8.82
C MET A 89 10.33 -7.76 9.26
N ARG A 90 10.54 -8.70 8.34
CA ARG A 90 10.62 -10.14 8.63
C ARG A 90 11.77 -10.45 9.60
N LYS A 91 12.96 -9.91 9.34
CA LYS A 91 14.14 -10.09 10.21
C LYS A 91 13.87 -9.59 11.64
N ARG A 92 13.25 -8.41 11.77
CA ARG A 92 12.91 -7.84 13.08
C ARG A 92 11.83 -8.67 13.79
N ALA A 93 10.82 -9.17 13.07
CA ALA A 93 9.82 -10.07 13.63
C ALA A 93 10.45 -11.37 14.13
N ALA A 94 11.35 -11.99 13.37
CA ALA A 94 12.03 -13.24 13.74
C ALA A 94 12.93 -13.10 14.99
N LEU A 95 13.50 -11.92 15.23
CA LEU A 95 14.32 -11.67 16.44
C LEU A 95 13.51 -11.66 17.74
N LYS A 96 12.20 -11.42 17.66
CA LYS A 96 11.30 -11.31 18.83
C LYS A 96 10.71 -12.67 19.22
N LYS A 97 11.54 -13.67 19.48
CA LYS A 97 11.24 -15.12 19.64
C LYS A 97 10.04 -15.52 20.52
N GLN A 98 9.46 -14.65 21.32
CA GLN A 98 8.40 -15.04 22.27
C GLN A 98 7.05 -14.35 22.04
N HIS A 99 6.97 -13.26 21.26
CA HIS A 99 5.77 -12.45 21.11
C HIS A 99 5.67 -11.81 19.71
N HIS A 100 6.18 -12.48 18.68
CA HIS A 100 6.11 -11.94 17.33
C HIS A 100 4.75 -12.26 16.70
N ALA A 101 4.12 -11.22 16.19
CA ALA A 101 3.12 -11.36 15.15
C ALA A 101 3.80 -11.26 13.78
N ASP A 102 3.26 -11.95 12.78
CA ASP A 102 3.71 -11.76 11.41
C ASP A 102 3.64 -10.27 11.05
N PRO A 103 4.55 -9.76 10.22
CA PRO A 103 4.45 -8.40 9.70
C PRO A 103 3.09 -8.16 9.04
N VAL A 104 2.54 -6.97 9.26
CA VAL A 104 1.28 -6.55 8.65
C VAL A 104 1.57 -5.50 7.59
N VAL A 105 0.95 -5.64 6.44
CA VAL A 105 0.98 -4.65 5.36
C VAL A 105 -0.42 -4.15 5.10
N SER A 106 -0.59 -2.85 4.88
CA SER A 106 -1.91 -2.25 4.71
C SER A 106 -1.87 -1.09 3.72
N GLY A 107 -2.98 -0.86 3.06
CA GLY A 107 -3.23 0.20 2.10
C GLY A 107 -4.58 0.02 1.44
N VAL A 108 -4.93 0.86 0.49
CA VAL A 108 -6.22 0.79 -0.20
C VAL A 108 -6.08 0.07 -1.54
N GLY A 109 -6.63 -1.13 -1.65
CA GLY A 109 -6.56 -1.93 -2.87
C GLY A 109 -5.24 -2.68 -3.06
N ILE A 110 -4.39 -2.71 -2.05
CA ILE A 110 -3.04 -3.31 -2.12
C ILE A 110 -3.06 -4.79 -2.47
N SER A 111 -4.11 -5.51 -2.10
CA SER A 111 -4.27 -6.94 -2.44
C SER A 111 -4.50 -7.16 -3.94
N MET A 112 -5.01 -6.14 -4.65
CA MET A 112 -5.35 -6.22 -6.07
C MET A 112 -4.21 -5.77 -6.98
N PHE A 113 -3.35 -4.86 -6.52
CA PHE A 113 -2.29 -4.29 -7.35
C PHE A 113 -0.92 -4.32 -6.67
N ASP A 114 -0.73 -3.62 -5.55
CA ASP A 114 0.59 -3.33 -4.99
C ASP A 114 1.33 -4.62 -4.62
N MET A 115 0.71 -5.49 -3.84
CA MET A 115 1.33 -6.76 -3.43
C MET A 115 1.61 -7.70 -4.60
N PRO A 116 0.67 -7.94 -5.54
CA PRO A 116 0.97 -8.68 -6.77
C PRO A 116 2.06 -8.03 -7.63
N CYS A 117 2.10 -6.70 -7.71
CA CYS A 117 3.12 -5.97 -8.46
C CYS A 117 4.50 -6.17 -7.85
N ILE A 118 4.66 -5.96 -6.54
CA ILE A 118 5.93 -6.18 -5.83
C ILE A 118 6.39 -7.63 -6.04
N LEU A 119 5.54 -8.61 -5.78
CA LEU A 119 5.88 -10.02 -5.95
C LEU A 119 6.36 -10.33 -7.38
N SER A 120 5.59 -9.87 -8.38
CA SER A 120 5.91 -10.11 -9.79
C SER A 120 7.24 -9.49 -10.20
N LYS A 121 7.49 -8.26 -9.76
CA LYS A 121 8.72 -7.54 -10.09
C LYS A 121 9.92 -8.10 -9.34
N CYS A 122 9.78 -8.49 -8.06
CA CYS A 122 10.84 -9.17 -7.31
C CYS A 122 11.28 -10.46 -8.01
N LEU A 123 10.32 -11.25 -8.50
CA LEU A 123 10.62 -12.47 -9.26
C LEU A 123 11.26 -12.16 -10.63
N ALA A 124 10.77 -11.14 -11.33
CA ALA A 124 11.27 -10.78 -12.66
C ALA A 124 12.69 -10.21 -12.62
N TYR A 125 13.06 -9.49 -11.56
CA TYR A 125 14.39 -8.91 -11.36
C TYR A 125 15.32 -9.81 -10.51
N GLU A 126 14.83 -10.99 -10.08
CA GLU A 126 15.62 -11.96 -9.30
C GLU A 126 16.32 -11.31 -8.08
N VAL A 127 15.57 -10.44 -7.35
CA VAL A 127 16.13 -9.69 -6.20
C VAL A 127 16.61 -10.60 -5.07
N ASP A 128 16.08 -11.82 -5.02
CA ASP A 128 16.47 -12.93 -4.16
C ASP A 128 16.02 -14.25 -4.81
N SER A 129 16.26 -15.39 -4.17
CA SER A 129 15.68 -16.66 -4.60
C SER A 129 14.14 -16.59 -4.53
N ALA A 130 13.45 -17.32 -5.42
CA ALA A 130 11.99 -17.35 -5.44
C ALA A 130 11.39 -17.81 -4.09
N ASP A 131 12.08 -18.70 -3.38
CA ASP A 131 11.68 -19.18 -2.05
C ASP A 131 11.77 -18.05 -1.01
N GLU A 132 12.89 -17.31 -0.96
CA GLU A 132 13.05 -16.17 -0.04
C GLU A 132 12.11 -15.02 -0.38
N ILE A 133 11.86 -14.75 -1.67
CA ILE A 133 10.86 -13.76 -2.11
C ILE A 133 9.47 -14.15 -1.59
N TYR A 134 9.08 -15.43 -1.76
CA TYR A 134 7.81 -15.94 -1.25
C TYR A 134 7.72 -15.80 0.28
N GLU A 135 8.73 -16.27 1.00
CA GLU A 135 8.78 -16.19 2.47
C GLU A 135 8.75 -14.74 2.97
N THR A 136 9.28 -13.80 2.21
CA THR A 136 9.36 -12.40 2.59
C THR A 136 8.07 -11.64 2.29
N ILE A 137 7.53 -11.79 1.08
CA ILE A 137 6.38 -11.00 0.61
C ILE A 137 5.05 -11.69 0.97
N CYS A 138 4.92 -13.00 0.66
CA CYS A 138 3.63 -13.70 0.81
C CYS A 138 3.30 -14.08 2.25
N LYS A 139 4.27 -14.06 3.16
CA LYS A 139 4.03 -14.34 4.60
C LYS A 139 3.60 -13.10 5.39
N CYS A 140 3.59 -11.92 4.80
CA CYS A 140 2.99 -10.77 5.44
C CYS A 140 1.47 -10.92 5.54
N ARG A 141 0.90 -10.44 6.65
CA ARG A 141 -0.57 -10.32 6.79
C ARG A 141 -1.04 -9.11 6.03
N VAL A 142 -1.80 -9.33 4.97
CA VAL A 142 -2.35 -8.24 4.14
C VAL A 142 -3.68 -7.78 4.73
N VAL A 143 -3.76 -6.52 5.12
CA VAL A 143 -4.99 -5.85 5.54
C VAL A 143 -5.33 -4.79 4.50
N ASP A 144 -6.06 -5.18 3.48
CA ASP A 144 -6.56 -4.26 2.46
C ASP A 144 -7.71 -3.43 3.04
N MET A 145 -7.51 -2.13 3.14
CA MET A 145 -8.51 -1.21 3.73
C MET A 145 -9.80 -1.15 2.91
N ALA A 146 -9.74 -1.36 1.59
CA ALA A 146 -10.94 -1.42 0.76
C ALA A 146 -11.78 -2.65 1.12
N VAL A 147 -11.15 -3.79 1.36
CA VAL A 147 -11.81 -5.03 1.80
C VAL A 147 -12.31 -4.89 3.23
N ALA A 148 -11.49 -4.38 4.14
CA ALA A 148 -11.89 -4.14 5.52
C ALA A 148 -13.06 -3.14 5.63
N GLY A 149 -13.13 -2.19 4.69
CA GLY A 149 -14.22 -1.20 4.59
C GLY A 149 -15.61 -1.81 4.34
N ILE A 150 -15.71 -3.05 3.87
CA ILE A 150 -16.98 -3.74 3.60
C ILE A 150 -17.88 -3.75 4.86
N GLY A 151 -17.28 -4.02 6.02
CA GLY A 151 -18.01 -4.09 7.29
C GLY A 151 -18.66 -2.76 7.73
N PHE A 152 -18.29 -1.64 7.11
CA PHE A 152 -18.81 -0.30 7.43
C PHE A 152 -19.80 0.24 6.39
N ILE A 153 -20.05 -0.51 5.32
CA ILE A 153 -21.00 -0.10 4.28
C ILE A 153 -22.42 -0.36 4.77
N PRO A 154 -23.34 0.62 4.70
CA PRO A 154 -24.73 0.41 5.06
C PRO A 154 -25.37 -0.73 4.24
N SER A 155 -26.22 -1.53 4.87
CA SER A 155 -26.89 -2.69 4.25
C SER A 155 -27.75 -2.33 3.02
N ASN A 156 -28.22 -1.08 2.94
CA ASN A 156 -29.00 -0.55 1.81
C ASN A 156 -28.13 0.11 0.74
N SER A 157 -26.81 0.04 0.84
CA SER A 157 -25.90 0.62 -0.15
C SER A 157 -25.98 -0.15 -1.46
N PRO A 158 -26.00 0.55 -2.63
CA PRO A 158 -25.93 -0.08 -3.94
C PRO A 158 -24.54 -0.62 -4.27
N ILE A 159 -23.51 -0.29 -3.48
CA ILE A 159 -22.15 -0.77 -3.65
C ILE A 159 -21.82 -1.82 -2.59
N LEU A 160 -21.13 -2.88 -3.00
CA LEU A 160 -20.70 -3.96 -2.11
C LEU A 160 -19.45 -3.57 -1.29
N TYR A 161 -18.54 -2.82 -1.89
CA TYR A 161 -17.29 -2.39 -1.26
C TYR A 161 -16.76 -1.11 -1.93
N PRO A 162 -15.96 -0.29 -1.22
CA PRO A 162 -15.32 0.88 -1.80
C PRO A 162 -14.23 0.45 -2.79
N ARG A 163 -14.36 0.87 -4.06
CA ARG A 163 -13.44 0.47 -5.13
C ARG A 163 -12.22 1.37 -5.27
N THR A 164 -12.23 2.52 -4.63
CA THR A 164 -11.18 3.52 -4.77
C THR A 164 -10.86 4.13 -3.41
N HIS A 165 -9.68 4.70 -3.30
CA HIS A 165 -9.27 5.48 -2.13
C HIS A 165 -10.34 6.54 -1.79
N ASN A 166 -10.80 7.31 -2.77
CA ASN A 166 -11.84 8.32 -2.56
C ASN A 166 -13.13 7.73 -1.99
N ALA A 167 -13.60 6.61 -2.53
CA ALA A 167 -14.84 5.96 -2.05
C ALA A 167 -14.71 5.48 -0.60
N LEU A 168 -13.55 4.94 -0.22
CA LEU A 168 -13.29 4.56 1.16
C LEU A 168 -13.19 5.79 2.07
N ALA A 169 -12.45 6.81 1.64
CA ALA A 169 -12.26 8.01 2.42
C ALA A 169 -13.58 8.77 2.65
N ASP A 170 -14.50 8.78 1.69
CA ASP A 170 -15.82 9.39 1.84
C ASP A 170 -16.66 8.73 2.97
N LEU A 171 -16.39 7.46 3.35
CA LEU A 171 -17.05 6.80 4.47
C LEU A 171 -16.54 7.24 5.85
N PHE A 172 -15.28 7.63 5.94
CA PHE A 172 -14.60 7.91 7.20
C PHE A 172 -14.17 9.36 7.37
N MET A 173 -14.03 10.09 6.26
CA MET A 173 -13.57 11.48 6.19
C MET A 173 -14.40 12.26 5.16
N PRO A 174 -15.74 12.37 5.33
CA PRO A 174 -16.60 13.03 4.34
C PRO A 174 -16.30 14.51 4.15
N GLU A 175 -15.63 15.12 5.12
CA GLU A 175 -15.26 16.54 5.14
C GLU A 175 -14.01 16.88 4.29
N ARG A 176 -13.30 15.87 3.79
CA ARG A 176 -12.07 16.10 3.04
C ARG A 176 -12.31 16.52 1.59
N ASP A 177 -11.34 17.18 1.00
CA ASP A 177 -11.32 17.45 -0.44
C ASP A 177 -11.05 16.16 -1.23
N LYS A 178 -11.79 15.96 -2.33
CA LYS A 178 -11.60 14.80 -3.20
C LYS A 178 -10.35 14.96 -4.05
N LYS A 179 -9.51 13.95 -4.04
CA LYS A 179 -8.32 13.91 -4.88
C LYS A 179 -8.65 13.45 -6.32
N PRO A 180 -7.89 13.88 -7.32
CA PRO A 180 -7.93 13.32 -8.66
C PRO A 180 -7.68 11.80 -8.64
N THR A 181 -8.13 11.10 -9.67
CA THR A 181 -7.86 9.65 -9.80
C THR A 181 -6.39 9.39 -10.08
N GLY A 182 -5.88 8.18 -9.78
CA GLY A 182 -4.48 7.78 -10.02
C GLY A 182 -3.99 7.94 -11.47
N LYS A 183 -4.90 8.08 -12.44
CA LYS A 183 -4.53 8.33 -13.85
C LYS A 183 -3.79 9.64 -14.08
N VAL A 184 -3.93 10.62 -13.21
CA VAL A 184 -3.19 11.88 -13.29
C VAL A 184 -1.68 11.66 -13.18
N VAL A 185 -1.24 10.61 -12.50
CA VAL A 185 0.18 10.25 -12.35
C VAL A 185 0.83 9.97 -13.70
N TRP A 186 0.09 9.40 -14.65
CA TRP A 186 0.63 9.14 -16.00
C TRP A 186 0.93 10.42 -16.77
N GLU A 187 0.09 11.45 -16.62
CA GLU A 187 0.31 12.76 -17.22
C GLU A 187 1.46 13.48 -16.53
N MET A 188 1.49 13.45 -15.21
CA MET A 188 2.61 14.00 -14.42
C MET A 188 3.95 13.35 -14.79
N ALA A 189 3.96 12.02 -14.99
CA ALA A 189 5.17 11.29 -15.42
C ALA A 189 5.60 11.67 -16.84
N ASP A 190 4.65 11.85 -17.78
CA ASP A 190 4.93 12.34 -19.12
C ASP A 190 5.55 13.76 -19.09
N GLU A 191 5.12 14.59 -18.15
CA GLU A 191 5.58 15.97 -17.95
C GLU A 191 6.84 16.05 -17.06
N LYS A 192 7.27 14.91 -16.50
CA LYS A 192 8.38 14.78 -15.52
C LYS A 192 8.14 15.58 -14.23
N ASP A 193 6.89 15.74 -13.84
CA ASP A 193 6.51 16.32 -12.55
C ASP A 193 6.67 15.29 -11.41
N TYR A 194 7.91 14.87 -11.20
CA TYR A 194 8.29 13.86 -10.21
C TYR A 194 7.96 14.30 -8.77
N LYS A 195 8.12 15.61 -8.51
CA LYS A 195 7.77 16.20 -7.22
C LYS A 195 6.28 16.09 -6.95
N GLY A 196 5.45 16.43 -7.93
CA GLY A 196 4.00 16.30 -7.80
C GLY A 196 3.54 14.86 -7.58
N ILE A 197 4.18 13.88 -8.24
CA ILE A 197 3.91 12.46 -8.03
C ILE A 197 4.22 12.07 -6.57
N SER A 198 5.41 12.43 -6.08
CA SER A 198 5.84 12.11 -4.72
C SER A 198 4.94 12.74 -3.66
N GLU A 199 4.64 14.04 -3.76
CA GLU A 199 3.76 14.77 -2.84
C GLU A 199 2.34 14.19 -2.83
N ARG A 200 1.84 13.78 -3.99
CA ARG A 200 0.54 13.14 -4.14
C ARG A 200 0.49 11.78 -3.42
N CYS A 201 1.44 10.90 -3.68
CA CYS A 201 1.53 9.57 -3.08
C CYS A 201 1.70 9.67 -1.55
N GLU A 202 2.59 10.56 -1.06
CA GLU A 202 2.75 10.84 0.37
C GLU A 202 1.43 11.29 1.00
N GLY A 203 0.70 12.19 0.33
CA GLY A 203 -0.61 12.63 0.78
C GLY A 203 -1.64 11.49 0.83
N GLU A 204 -1.56 10.47 -0.06
CA GLU A 204 -2.43 9.30 -0.01
C GLU A 204 -2.07 8.38 1.16
N VAL A 205 -0.78 8.13 1.40
CA VAL A 205 -0.34 7.34 2.56
C VAL A 205 -0.69 8.04 3.88
N CYS A 206 -0.56 9.36 3.97
CA CYS A 206 -0.98 10.15 5.13
C CYS A 206 -2.49 9.99 5.41
N GLU A 207 -3.32 10.02 4.35
CA GLU A 207 -4.75 9.74 4.48
C GLU A 207 -5.02 8.29 4.92
N MET A 208 -4.29 7.30 4.40
CA MET A 208 -4.42 5.90 4.80
C MET A 208 -4.11 5.69 6.28
N VAL A 209 -3.08 6.37 6.82
CA VAL A 209 -2.80 6.37 8.27
C VAL A 209 -3.99 6.92 9.07
N THR A 210 -4.61 7.99 8.59
CA THR A 210 -5.81 8.58 9.21
C THR A 210 -7.01 7.65 9.11
N LEU A 211 -7.22 7.02 7.94
CA LEU A 211 -8.27 6.02 7.72
C LEU A 211 -8.13 4.84 8.68
N ALA A 212 -6.93 4.28 8.83
CA ALA A 212 -6.67 3.19 9.76
C ALA A 212 -7.09 3.54 11.19
N LYS A 213 -6.77 4.75 11.65
CA LYS A 213 -7.19 5.24 12.98
C LYS A 213 -8.71 5.31 13.11
N ARG A 214 -9.39 5.96 12.15
CA ARG A 214 -10.84 6.13 12.17
C ARG A 214 -11.61 4.81 12.04
N MET A 215 -11.10 3.84 11.28
CA MET A 215 -11.67 2.49 11.20
C MET A 215 -11.59 1.79 12.55
N LEU A 216 -10.45 1.88 13.24
CA LEU A 216 -10.28 1.32 14.59
C LEU A 216 -11.22 1.98 15.61
N GLU A 217 -11.35 3.29 15.60
CA GLU A 217 -12.26 4.03 16.48
C GLU A 217 -13.72 3.61 16.26
N LYS A 218 -14.16 3.51 15.00
CA LYS A 218 -15.52 3.07 14.67
C LYS A 218 -15.82 1.63 15.12
N SER A 219 -14.84 0.74 15.04
CA SER A 219 -15.03 -0.64 15.49
C SER A 219 -15.20 -0.77 17.01
N GLN A 220 -14.64 0.16 17.80
CA GLN A 220 -14.76 0.17 19.27
C GLN A 220 -16.08 0.76 19.77
N VAL A 221 -16.78 1.54 18.97
CA VAL A 221 -18.07 2.15 19.33
C VAL A 221 -19.25 1.21 19.02
N ALA A 222 -19.02 0.13 18.29
CA ALA A 222 -20.05 -0.85 17.92
C ALA A 222 -20.29 -1.95 18.97
N GLU A 223 -19.58 -1.90 20.11
CA GLU A 223 -19.84 -2.71 21.32
C GLU A 223 -20.72 -1.95 22.33
#